data_fcda32f479209d20d59753e9d672a631
#
_entry.id   fcda32f479209d20d59753e9d672a631
#
_cell.length_a   1.000
_cell.length_b   1.000
_cell.length_c   1.000
_cell.angle_alpha   90.00
_cell.angle_beta   90.00
_cell.angle_gamma   90.00
#
_symmetry.space_group_name_H-M   'P 1'
#
loop_
_entity.id
_entity.type
_entity.pdbx_description
1 polymer ?
#
loop_
_entity_poly.entity_id
_entity_poly.type
_entity_poly.pdbx_seq_one_letter_code
_entity_poly.pdbx_strand_id
1 'polypeptide(L)'
;MNIKFAEIILESKPSWFWRVLRQVGVEYATGVLPRWFADWRQIEEEKPWDYGPLMRYKNMLEDNGLKLAIIEDNPPMDGIRFGIPRVREEELDNVARLIENMGRLGVKIWVYNWMAGIGWARTHTHILSRDGMYVSGFNYKNIEGAPPYRLVKEYGVDANKLWENLRSFLEYIMPLAEQRGGVYLAMHPDDPPIPEFRGGVPRIMNSVESFEKLINLVKSEHNGITFCMGNFTLMTDDVPGTVRRLRDRIYFVHFRDVKGDKYNFVETLIGEGKTDLVEAARAMLEIDHEWYVRIDHAPTLEGDTELGAAGYNYLGRLYTIGYIKGLFTAVARQLDK
;
A
#
# COMPACT_ATOMS: atom_id res chain seq x y z
N MET A 1 -0.31 3.18 -24.27
CA MET A 1 0.14 3.24 -22.85
C MET A 1 -0.99 2.78 -21.95
N ASN A 2 -0.80 1.69 -21.20
CA ASN A 2 -1.86 1.10 -20.37
C ASN A 2 -1.63 1.39 -18.86
N ILE A 3 -1.59 2.71 -18.52
CA ILE A 3 -1.43 3.20 -17.15
C ILE A 3 -2.77 3.68 -16.62
N LYS A 4 -3.25 3.09 -15.56
CA LYS A 4 -4.46 3.44 -14.83
C LYS A 4 -4.10 4.23 -13.58
N PHE A 5 -4.34 5.53 -13.62
CA PHE A 5 -4.11 6.40 -12.46
C PHE A 5 -5.21 6.21 -11.42
N ALA A 6 -4.80 5.79 -10.25
CA ALA A 6 -5.62 5.65 -9.06
C ALA A 6 -5.16 6.66 -7.99
N GLU A 7 -6.01 6.91 -7.01
CA GLU A 7 -5.63 7.73 -5.85
C GLU A 7 -6.34 7.24 -4.58
N ILE A 8 -5.65 7.32 -3.46
CA ILE A 8 -6.23 6.91 -2.18
C ILE A 8 -7.27 7.93 -1.72
N ILE A 9 -8.44 7.43 -1.35
CA ILE A 9 -9.56 8.22 -0.85
C ILE A 9 -9.68 8.01 0.65
N LEU A 10 -9.30 9.02 1.41
CA LEU A 10 -9.32 9.02 2.87
C LEU A 10 -10.56 9.71 3.45
N GLU A 11 -11.27 10.50 2.63
CA GLU A 11 -12.45 11.21 3.05
C GLU A 11 -13.68 10.30 3.15
N SER A 12 -14.44 10.45 4.21
CA SER A 12 -15.68 9.69 4.46
C SER A 12 -16.90 10.16 3.64
N LYS A 13 -16.73 11.23 2.87
CA LYS A 13 -17.78 11.85 2.04
C LYS A 13 -17.17 12.54 0.83
N PRO A 14 -17.93 12.73 -0.27
CA PRO A 14 -17.47 13.45 -1.44
C PRO A 14 -16.93 14.84 -1.12
N SER A 15 -15.77 15.18 -1.66
CA SER A 15 -15.09 16.46 -1.46
C SER A 15 -14.82 17.18 -2.80
N TRP A 16 -14.37 18.42 -2.74
CA TRP A 16 -13.90 19.14 -3.91
C TRP A 16 -12.70 18.44 -4.56
N PHE A 17 -11.87 17.80 -3.74
CA PHE A 17 -10.66 17.10 -4.20
C PHE A 17 -11.00 15.94 -5.15
N TRP A 18 -12.08 15.19 -4.92
CA TRP A 18 -12.53 14.12 -5.83
C TRP A 18 -12.83 14.65 -7.24
N ARG A 19 -13.44 15.85 -7.33
CA ARG A 19 -13.67 16.49 -8.63
C ARG A 19 -12.37 16.91 -9.29
N VAL A 20 -11.42 17.45 -8.53
CA VAL A 20 -10.09 17.81 -9.05
C VAL A 20 -9.33 16.58 -9.52
N LEU A 21 -9.35 15.47 -8.77
CA LEU A 21 -8.78 14.20 -9.22
C LEU A 21 -9.30 13.80 -10.60
N ARG A 22 -10.62 13.89 -10.81
CA ARG A 22 -11.23 13.63 -12.14
C ARG A 22 -10.76 14.60 -13.21
N GLN A 23 -10.65 15.87 -12.89
CA GLN A 23 -10.19 16.90 -13.84
C GLN A 23 -8.72 16.68 -14.26
N VAL A 24 -7.87 16.20 -13.37
CA VAL A 24 -6.47 15.88 -13.71
C VAL A 24 -6.30 14.46 -14.27
N GLY A 25 -7.41 13.75 -14.51
CA GLY A 25 -7.43 12.47 -15.22
C GLY A 25 -7.07 11.25 -14.34
N VAL A 26 -7.40 11.31 -13.06
CA VAL A 26 -7.46 10.13 -12.19
C VAL A 26 -8.85 9.51 -12.32
N GLU A 27 -8.91 8.25 -12.69
CA GLU A 27 -10.18 7.55 -12.93
C GLU A 27 -10.54 6.53 -11.86
N TYR A 28 -9.54 6.06 -11.12
CA TYR A 28 -9.71 4.98 -10.17
C TYR A 28 -9.49 5.45 -8.74
N ALA A 29 -10.25 4.86 -7.82
CA ALA A 29 -10.07 5.02 -6.40
C ALA A 29 -9.34 3.81 -5.81
N THR A 30 -8.40 4.09 -4.95
CA THR A 30 -7.89 3.17 -3.94
C THR A 30 -8.64 3.46 -2.66
N GLY A 31 -9.45 2.52 -2.21
CA GLY A 31 -10.31 2.70 -1.04
C GLY A 31 -9.67 2.20 0.24
N VAL A 32 -10.06 2.77 1.35
CA VAL A 32 -9.88 2.21 2.69
C VAL A 32 -11.16 1.51 3.15
N LEU A 33 -11.08 0.66 4.16
CA LEU A 33 -12.27 0.02 4.70
C LEU A 33 -13.23 1.07 5.29
N PRO A 34 -14.50 1.12 4.84
CA PRO A 34 -15.42 2.21 5.15
C PRO A 34 -16.05 2.07 6.55
N ARG A 35 -15.27 2.31 7.59
CA ARG A 35 -15.67 2.20 9.00
C ARG A 35 -16.88 3.07 9.36
N TRP A 36 -17.12 4.16 8.62
CA TRP A 36 -18.25 5.08 8.78
C TRP A 36 -19.58 4.57 8.22
N PHE A 37 -19.58 3.46 7.46
CA PHE A 37 -20.78 2.85 6.92
C PHE A 37 -21.27 1.61 7.70
N ALA A 38 -20.55 1.17 8.72
CA ALA A 38 -20.96 0.07 9.58
C ALA A 38 -22.18 0.47 10.41
N ASP A 39 -23.19 -0.41 10.50
CA ASP A 39 -24.43 -0.15 11.27
C ASP A 39 -24.34 -0.79 12.66
N TRP A 40 -24.03 0.04 13.67
CA TRP A 40 -23.90 -0.32 15.06
C TRP A 40 -25.23 -0.60 15.79
N ARG A 41 -26.37 -0.33 15.15
CA ARG A 41 -27.71 -0.50 15.75
C ARG A 41 -28.24 -1.93 15.67
N GLN A 42 -27.56 -2.80 14.90
CA GLN A 42 -27.98 -4.18 14.72
C GLN A 42 -27.38 -5.09 15.81
N ILE A 43 -28.06 -6.23 16.10
CA ILE A 43 -27.55 -7.23 17.06
C ILE A 43 -26.21 -7.79 16.59
N GLU A 44 -26.11 -8.11 15.29
CA GLU A 44 -24.84 -8.41 14.62
C GLU A 44 -24.41 -7.13 13.88
N GLU A 45 -23.43 -6.43 14.45
CA GLU A 45 -22.90 -5.22 13.85
C GLU A 45 -22.27 -5.52 12.48
N GLU A 46 -22.71 -4.80 11.44
CA GLU A 46 -22.02 -4.83 10.15
C GLU A 46 -20.56 -4.39 10.32
N LYS A 47 -19.66 -5.18 9.77
CA LYS A 47 -18.22 -4.82 9.76
C LYS A 47 -17.87 -4.04 8.49
N PRO A 48 -16.81 -3.20 8.52
CA PRO A 48 -16.40 -2.42 7.36
C PRO A 48 -16.10 -3.25 6.09
N TRP A 49 -15.75 -4.52 6.25
CA TRP A 49 -15.49 -5.47 5.16
C TRP A 49 -16.71 -6.30 4.75
N ASP A 50 -17.87 -6.05 5.33
CA ASP A 50 -19.11 -6.69 4.90
C ASP A 50 -19.64 -6.06 3.60
N TYR A 51 -20.49 -6.80 2.91
CA TYR A 51 -21.00 -6.41 1.59
C TYR A 51 -21.73 -5.05 1.62
N GLY A 52 -22.56 -4.79 2.62
CA GLY A 52 -23.33 -3.56 2.74
C GLY A 52 -22.46 -2.30 2.80
N PRO A 53 -21.53 -2.18 3.77
CA PRO A 53 -20.60 -1.05 3.84
C PRO A 53 -19.73 -0.87 2.59
N LEU A 54 -19.16 -1.95 2.04
CA LEU A 54 -18.34 -1.89 0.84
C LEU A 54 -19.15 -1.46 -0.40
N MET A 55 -20.37 -1.97 -0.55
CA MET A 55 -21.27 -1.55 -1.63
C MET A 55 -21.62 -0.07 -1.55
N ARG A 56 -22.01 0.41 -0.36
CA ARG A 56 -22.31 1.85 -0.15
C ARG A 56 -21.10 2.73 -0.47
N TYR A 57 -19.91 2.30 -0.08
CA TYR A 57 -18.68 3.02 -0.37
C TYR A 57 -18.37 3.03 -1.88
N LYS A 58 -18.45 1.88 -2.53
CA LYS A 58 -18.26 1.77 -3.99
C LYS A 58 -19.24 2.69 -4.73
N ASN A 59 -20.53 2.63 -4.42
CA ASN A 59 -21.54 3.48 -5.06
C ASN A 59 -21.25 4.97 -4.85
N MET A 60 -20.89 5.37 -3.62
CA MET A 60 -20.54 6.76 -3.33
C MET A 60 -19.35 7.25 -4.18
N LEU A 61 -18.34 6.43 -4.39
CA LEU A 61 -17.20 6.77 -5.25
C LEU A 61 -17.61 6.84 -6.73
N GLU A 62 -18.34 5.85 -7.21
CA GLU A 62 -18.72 5.74 -8.62
C GLU A 62 -19.74 6.80 -9.05
N ASP A 63 -20.68 7.15 -8.19
CA ASP A 63 -21.61 8.29 -8.39
C ASP A 63 -20.86 9.64 -8.49
N ASN A 64 -19.64 9.71 -7.98
CA ASN A 64 -18.74 10.86 -8.12
C ASN A 64 -17.65 10.68 -9.18
N GLY A 65 -17.77 9.64 -10.02
CA GLY A 65 -16.92 9.40 -11.19
C GLY A 65 -15.59 8.69 -10.91
N LEU A 66 -15.37 8.16 -9.70
CA LEU A 66 -14.17 7.42 -9.32
C LEU A 66 -14.49 5.92 -9.22
N LYS A 67 -13.92 5.09 -10.07
CA LYS A 67 -14.14 3.64 -10.05
C LYS A 67 -13.34 2.99 -8.91
N LEU A 68 -14.00 2.32 -7.97
CA LEU A 68 -13.30 1.59 -6.91
C LEU A 68 -12.65 0.32 -7.51
N ALA A 69 -11.34 0.34 -7.67
CA ALA A 69 -10.57 -0.77 -8.23
C ALA A 69 -9.74 -1.54 -7.19
N ILE A 70 -9.35 -0.86 -6.12
CA ILE A 70 -8.36 -1.32 -5.15
C ILE A 70 -8.89 -1.06 -3.74
N ILE A 71 -8.71 -1.99 -2.82
CA ILE A 71 -8.79 -1.76 -1.37
C ILE A 71 -7.39 -1.85 -0.80
N GLU A 72 -6.93 -0.77 -0.16
CA GLU A 72 -5.63 -0.68 0.52
C GLU A 72 -5.86 -0.46 2.02
N ASP A 73 -6.38 -1.44 2.64
CA ASP A 73 -6.63 -1.54 4.08
C ASP A 73 -6.97 -3.01 4.39
N ASN A 74 -6.89 -3.39 5.65
CA ASN A 74 -7.21 -4.76 6.04
C ASN A 74 -8.07 -4.80 7.32
N PRO A 75 -8.86 -5.86 7.50
CA PRO A 75 -9.38 -6.24 8.81
C PRO A 75 -8.22 -6.41 9.81
N PRO A 76 -8.47 -6.49 11.11
CA PRO A 76 -7.46 -6.91 12.08
C PRO A 76 -6.79 -8.21 11.62
N MET A 77 -5.45 -8.27 11.70
CA MET A 77 -4.65 -9.42 11.24
C MET A 77 -3.52 -9.79 12.21
N ASP A 78 -3.46 -9.22 13.39
CA ASP A 78 -2.38 -9.52 14.33
C ASP A 78 -2.52 -10.91 14.95
N GLY A 79 -3.72 -11.42 15.10
CA GLY A 79 -3.97 -12.81 15.46
C GLY A 79 -3.38 -13.79 14.44
N ILE A 80 -3.51 -13.49 13.14
CA ILE A 80 -2.91 -14.27 12.05
C ILE A 80 -1.39 -14.12 12.07
N ARG A 81 -0.87 -12.88 12.13
CA ARG A 81 0.56 -12.57 12.08
C ARG A 81 1.33 -13.16 13.25
N PHE A 82 0.80 -13.05 14.45
CA PHE A 82 1.41 -13.61 15.69
C PHE A 82 1.03 -15.08 15.93
N GLY A 83 0.06 -15.63 15.20
CA GLY A 83 -0.44 -17.00 15.42
C GLY A 83 -1.22 -17.17 16.72
N ILE A 84 -2.00 -16.17 17.13
CA ILE A 84 -2.77 -16.16 18.39
C ILE A 84 -3.99 -17.08 18.24
N PRO A 85 -4.10 -18.18 18.99
CA PRO A 85 -5.22 -19.10 18.90
C PRO A 85 -6.58 -18.40 19.10
N ARG A 86 -7.64 -18.85 18.44
CA ARG A 86 -9.01 -18.31 18.38
C ARG A 86 -9.10 -16.95 17.67
N VAL A 87 -8.25 -15.96 18.01
CA VAL A 87 -8.20 -14.66 17.32
C VAL A 87 -7.82 -14.87 15.86
N ARG A 88 -6.86 -15.77 15.60
CA ARG A 88 -6.43 -16.12 14.24
C ARG A 88 -7.58 -16.64 13.37
N GLU A 89 -8.43 -17.55 13.91
CA GLU A 89 -9.56 -18.12 13.17
C GLU A 89 -10.59 -17.04 12.81
N GLU A 90 -10.97 -16.19 13.77
CA GLU A 90 -11.88 -15.08 13.53
C GLU A 90 -11.34 -14.09 12.49
N GLU A 91 -10.06 -13.76 12.57
CA GLU A 91 -9.42 -12.85 11.60
C GLU A 91 -9.33 -13.47 10.20
N LEU A 92 -9.07 -14.77 10.07
CA LEU A 92 -9.10 -15.49 8.80
C LEU A 92 -10.47 -15.42 8.16
N ASP A 93 -11.55 -15.64 8.93
CA ASP A 93 -12.93 -15.54 8.47
C ASP A 93 -13.25 -14.11 8.01
N ASN A 94 -12.79 -13.09 8.73
CA ASN A 94 -12.97 -11.70 8.35
C ASN A 94 -12.26 -11.36 7.03
N VAL A 95 -11.04 -11.84 6.83
CA VAL A 95 -10.30 -11.64 5.56
C VAL A 95 -10.99 -12.41 4.42
N ALA A 96 -11.41 -13.65 4.65
CA ALA A 96 -12.15 -14.44 3.66
C ALA A 96 -13.43 -13.70 3.20
N ARG A 97 -14.18 -13.14 4.16
CA ARG A 97 -15.38 -12.33 3.90
C ARG A 97 -15.07 -11.08 3.09
N LEU A 98 -13.98 -10.38 3.40
CA LEU A 98 -13.51 -9.23 2.60
C LEU A 98 -13.28 -9.64 1.15
N ILE A 99 -12.50 -10.70 0.92
CA ILE A 99 -12.15 -11.19 -0.42
C ILE A 99 -13.40 -11.58 -1.22
N GLU A 100 -14.32 -12.32 -0.62
CA GLU A 100 -15.59 -12.68 -1.27
C GLU A 100 -16.43 -11.46 -1.64
N ASN A 101 -16.53 -10.48 -0.74
CA ASN A 101 -17.32 -9.27 -0.98
C ASN A 101 -16.66 -8.36 -2.01
N MET A 102 -15.32 -8.25 -2.01
CA MET A 102 -14.59 -7.56 -3.07
C MET A 102 -14.87 -8.18 -4.44
N GLY A 103 -14.81 -9.50 -4.55
CA GLY A 103 -15.11 -10.21 -5.78
C GLY A 103 -16.54 -9.98 -6.27
N ARG A 104 -17.54 -10.08 -5.39
CA ARG A 104 -18.97 -9.80 -5.70
C ARG A 104 -19.18 -8.36 -6.20
N LEU A 105 -18.40 -7.42 -5.70
CA LEU A 105 -18.45 -6.00 -6.08
C LEU A 105 -17.54 -5.66 -7.27
N GLY A 106 -16.76 -6.61 -7.79
CA GLY A 106 -15.85 -6.40 -8.92
C GLY A 106 -14.59 -5.61 -8.56
N VAL A 107 -14.25 -5.48 -7.29
CA VAL A 107 -13.00 -4.87 -6.81
C VAL A 107 -11.89 -5.91 -6.90
N LYS A 108 -10.85 -5.65 -7.70
CA LYS A 108 -9.93 -6.70 -8.15
C LYS A 108 -8.63 -6.81 -7.36
N ILE A 109 -8.20 -5.76 -6.67
CA ILE A 109 -6.88 -5.74 -6.02
C ILE A 109 -7.08 -5.45 -4.54
N TRP A 110 -6.55 -6.34 -3.71
CA TRP A 110 -6.42 -6.12 -2.27
C TRP A 110 -4.96 -5.88 -1.91
N VAL A 111 -4.66 -4.68 -1.45
CA VAL A 111 -3.36 -4.31 -0.92
C VAL A 111 -3.34 -4.57 0.59
N TYR A 112 -2.50 -5.50 1.00
CA TYR A 112 -2.31 -5.87 2.39
C TYR A 112 -0.83 -5.79 2.79
N ASN A 113 -0.56 -5.81 4.08
CA ASN A 113 0.81 -5.79 4.60
C ASN A 113 1.02 -6.90 5.65
N TRP A 114 2.28 -7.19 5.94
CA TRP A 114 2.64 -8.16 6.97
C TRP A 114 3.36 -7.50 8.17
N MET A 115 3.04 -6.23 8.41
CA MET A 115 3.58 -5.43 9.52
C MET A 115 2.90 -5.82 10.83
N ALA A 116 3.47 -6.81 11.54
CA ALA A 116 2.92 -7.32 12.79
C ALA A 116 2.98 -6.27 13.91
N GLY A 117 1.88 -6.09 14.61
CA GLY A 117 1.75 -5.23 15.81
C GLY A 117 1.89 -3.74 15.59
N ILE A 118 2.78 -3.31 14.74
CA ILE A 118 3.03 -1.89 14.43
C ILE A 118 3.05 -1.73 12.93
N GLY A 119 2.11 -0.99 12.38
CA GLY A 119 1.99 -0.73 10.96
C GLY A 119 3.06 0.23 10.41
N TRP A 120 2.71 0.91 9.34
CA TRP A 120 3.48 2.02 8.78
C TRP A 120 3.85 3.05 9.85
N ALA A 121 5.12 3.52 9.85
CA ALA A 121 5.58 4.45 10.88
C ALA A 121 6.63 5.44 10.38
N ARG A 122 6.54 6.65 10.92
CA ARG A 122 7.54 7.72 10.80
C ARG A 122 7.93 8.21 12.19
N THR A 123 9.18 8.61 12.35
CA THR A 123 9.65 9.25 13.59
C THR A 123 9.46 10.76 13.57
N HIS A 124 9.33 11.32 12.38
CA HIS A 124 9.08 12.75 12.14
C HIS A 124 8.02 12.91 11.07
N THR A 125 7.07 13.81 11.31
CA THR A 125 5.96 14.08 10.40
C THR A 125 6.03 15.47 9.75
N HIS A 126 6.85 16.37 10.29
CA HIS A 126 6.97 17.77 9.85
C HIS A 126 8.43 18.19 9.84
N ILE A 127 9.25 17.58 8.96
CA ILE A 127 10.61 18.00 8.73
C ILE A 127 10.57 19.16 7.74
N LEU A 128 11.11 20.32 8.15
CA LEU A 128 11.21 21.47 7.28
C LEU A 128 12.14 21.15 6.10
N SER A 129 11.63 21.34 4.90
CA SER A 129 12.36 21.14 3.65
C SER A 129 12.39 22.43 2.85
N ARG A 130 12.69 22.37 1.55
CA ARG A 130 12.85 23.53 0.66
C ARG A 130 11.69 24.51 0.77
N ASP A 131 12.01 25.80 0.92
CA ASP A 131 11.06 26.92 0.87
C ASP A 131 9.83 26.78 1.80
N GLY A 132 10.02 26.13 2.93
CA GLY A 132 8.97 26.01 3.95
C GLY A 132 8.02 24.83 3.81
N MET A 133 8.16 23.99 2.78
CA MET A 133 7.37 22.76 2.73
C MET A 133 7.77 21.77 3.81
N TYR A 134 6.85 20.89 4.20
CA TYR A 134 7.10 19.84 5.18
C TYR A 134 7.10 18.45 4.54
N VAL A 135 7.99 17.59 5.02
CA VAL A 135 8.08 16.17 4.63
C VAL A 135 8.12 15.28 5.86
N SER A 136 7.78 14.03 5.70
CA SER A 136 7.95 13.04 6.75
C SER A 136 9.30 12.32 6.62
N GLY A 137 9.74 11.66 7.70
CA GLY A 137 10.98 10.92 7.71
C GLY A 137 11.07 9.92 8.84
N PHE A 138 12.05 9.05 8.73
CA PHE A 138 12.33 8.02 9.72
C PHE A 138 13.79 8.04 10.12
N ASN A 139 14.04 7.91 11.42
CA ASN A 139 15.38 7.72 11.98
C ASN A 139 15.34 6.62 13.05
N TYR A 140 15.99 5.50 12.79
CA TYR A 140 16.02 4.34 13.68
C TYR A 140 16.51 4.68 15.10
N LYS A 141 17.46 5.62 15.24
CA LYS A 141 17.99 6.04 16.56
C LYS A 141 16.89 6.55 17.51
N ASN A 142 15.79 7.06 16.98
CA ASN A 142 14.67 7.53 17.80
C ASN A 142 13.83 6.40 18.42
N ILE A 143 13.98 5.19 17.93
CA ILE A 143 13.27 4.01 18.42
C ILE A 143 14.20 2.93 19.00
N GLU A 144 15.50 3.15 18.89
CA GLU A 144 16.52 2.29 19.45
C GLU A 144 16.34 2.19 20.99
N GLY A 145 16.46 1.00 21.55
CA GLY A 145 16.27 0.78 22.98
C GLY A 145 14.82 0.87 23.48
N ALA A 146 13.84 0.94 22.59
CA ALA A 146 12.44 0.85 23.02
C ALA A 146 12.14 -0.47 23.76
N PRO A 147 11.24 -0.46 24.76
CA PRO A 147 10.92 -1.66 25.51
C PRO A 147 10.38 -2.77 24.60
N PRO A 148 10.62 -4.05 24.93
CA PRO A 148 10.13 -5.17 24.15
C PRO A 148 8.63 -5.11 23.89
N TYR A 149 8.22 -5.38 22.66
CA TYR A 149 6.81 -5.41 22.29
C TYR A 149 6.12 -6.62 22.95
N ARG A 150 5.03 -6.39 23.66
CA ARG A 150 4.37 -7.40 24.49
C ARG A 150 4.04 -8.69 23.73
N LEU A 151 3.44 -8.59 22.57
CA LEU A 151 3.02 -9.78 21.79
C LEU A 151 4.20 -10.60 21.26
N VAL A 152 5.33 -9.96 20.92
CA VAL A 152 6.56 -10.68 20.54
C VAL A 152 7.05 -11.52 21.71
N LYS A 153 7.11 -10.94 22.91
CA LYS A 153 7.53 -11.64 24.11
C LYS A 153 6.55 -12.76 24.51
N GLU A 154 5.26 -12.50 24.41
CA GLU A 154 4.19 -13.42 24.84
C GLU A 154 4.09 -14.63 23.90
N TYR A 155 4.20 -14.44 22.59
CA TYR A 155 4.02 -15.49 21.59
C TYR A 155 5.32 -15.97 20.95
N GLY A 156 6.48 -15.43 21.34
CA GLY A 156 7.79 -15.87 20.87
C GLY A 156 7.98 -15.75 19.37
N VAL A 157 7.42 -14.71 18.74
CA VAL A 157 7.40 -14.57 17.28
C VAL A 157 8.70 -13.93 16.80
N ASP A 158 9.43 -14.68 16.00
CA ASP A 158 10.59 -14.23 15.23
C ASP A 158 10.26 -14.16 13.72
N ALA A 159 11.25 -13.84 12.90
CA ALA A 159 11.09 -13.76 11.46
C ALA A 159 10.68 -15.11 10.82
N ASN A 160 11.20 -16.24 11.32
CA ASN A 160 10.84 -17.56 10.81
C ASN A 160 9.37 -17.86 11.08
N LYS A 161 8.92 -17.57 12.29
CA LYS A 161 7.50 -17.74 12.68
C LYS A 161 6.58 -16.84 11.86
N LEU A 162 6.97 -15.60 11.56
CA LEU A 162 6.21 -14.74 10.65
C LEU A 162 6.10 -15.32 9.24
N TRP A 163 7.17 -15.93 8.71
CA TRP A 163 7.13 -16.62 7.42
C TRP A 163 6.24 -17.86 7.42
N GLU A 164 6.26 -18.66 8.49
CA GLU A 164 5.36 -19.81 8.66
C GLU A 164 3.89 -19.36 8.70
N ASN A 165 3.60 -18.33 9.48
CA ASN A 165 2.26 -17.79 9.60
C ASN A 165 1.78 -17.19 8.27
N LEU A 166 2.66 -16.50 7.51
CA LEU A 166 2.35 -15.99 6.18
C LEU A 166 2.06 -17.13 5.19
N ARG A 167 2.85 -18.19 5.20
CA ARG A 167 2.59 -19.37 4.37
C ARG A 167 1.21 -19.95 4.68
N SER A 168 0.92 -20.21 5.94
CA SER A 168 -0.36 -20.78 6.37
C SER A 168 -1.55 -19.87 6.02
N PHE A 169 -1.37 -18.55 6.12
CA PHE A 169 -2.36 -17.57 5.68
C PHE A 169 -2.61 -17.65 4.17
N LEU A 170 -1.54 -17.65 3.36
CA LEU A 170 -1.65 -17.71 1.91
C LEU A 170 -2.25 -19.04 1.42
N GLU A 171 -1.88 -20.17 2.04
CA GLU A 171 -2.47 -21.48 1.74
C GLU A 171 -3.99 -21.51 2.00
N TYR A 172 -4.47 -20.77 3.00
CA TYR A 172 -5.89 -20.65 3.30
C TYR A 172 -6.61 -19.70 2.33
N ILE A 173 -6.03 -18.52 2.07
CA ILE A 173 -6.76 -17.43 1.40
C ILE A 173 -6.67 -17.51 -0.13
N MET A 174 -5.59 -18.05 -0.71
CA MET A 174 -5.41 -18.11 -2.16
C MET A 174 -6.53 -18.84 -2.91
N PRO A 175 -6.97 -20.04 -2.49
CA PRO A 175 -8.09 -20.71 -3.15
C PRO A 175 -9.38 -19.87 -3.15
N LEU A 176 -9.64 -19.11 -2.09
CA LEU A 176 -10.80 -18.22 -2.01
C LEU A 176 -10.65 -17.02 -2.96
N ALA A 177 -9.46 -16.42 -3.01
CA ALA A 177 -9.16 -15.31 -3.88
C ALA A 177 -9.30 -15.69 -5.36
N GLU A 178 -8.82 -16.87 -5.76
CA GLU A 178 -8.90 -17.37 -7.13
C GLU A 178 -10.34 -17.75 -7.54
N GLN A 179 -10.99 -18.57 -6.73
CA GLN A 179 -12.24 -19.24 -7.14
C GLN A 179 -13.48 -18.40 -6.89
N ARG A 180 -13.52 -17.63 -5.81
CA ARG A 180 -14.70 -16.89 -5.37
C ARG A 180 -14.62 -15.39 -5.63
N GLY A 181 -13.44 -14.81 -5.49
CA GLY A 181 -13.25 -13.37 -5.58
C GLY A 181 -12.74 -12.91 -6.94
N GLY A 182 -11.88 -13.68 -7.59
CA GLY A 182 -11.04 -13.19 -8.69
C GLY A 182 -10.21 -11.99 -8.23
N VAL A 183 -9.77 -11.99 -6.96
CA VAL A 183 -9.06 -10.89 -6.31
C VAL A 183 -7.57 -11.19 -6.29
N TYR A 184 -6.78 -10.24 -6.76
CA TYR A 184 -5.33 -10.27 -6.69
C TYR A 184 -4.86 -9.70 -5.35
N LEU A 185 -4.03 -10.46 -4.64
CA LEU A 185 -3.42 -10.03 -3.38
C LEU A 185 -2.11 -9.33 -3.68
N ALA A 186 -1.96 -8.09 -3.25
CA ALA A 186 -0.80 -7.25 -3.51
C ALA A 186 -0.11 -6.87 -2.18
N MET A 187 0.92 -7.64 -1.80
CA MET A 187 1.68 -7.41 -0.56
C MET A 187 2.44 -6.09 -0.63
N HIS A 188 2.16 -5.19 0.31
CA HIS A 188 2.94 -3.96 0.50
C HIS A 188 4.23 -4.22 1.29
N PRO A 189 5.35 -3.59 0.94
CA PRO A 189 6.58 -3.65 1.71
C PRO A 189 6.39 -3.22 3.17
N ASP A 190 7.26 -3.71 4.05
CA ASP A 190 7.42 -3.09 5.36
C ASP A 190 7.87 -1.63 5.21
N ASP A 191 7.30 -0.73 5.99
CA ASP A 191 7.64 0.69 5.95
C ASP A 191 7.86 1.24 7.36
N PRO A 192 9.11 1.46 7.75
CA PRO A 192 10.37 1.31 6.99
C PRO A 192 10.76 -0.16 6.72
N PRO A 193 11.55 -0.43 5.64
CA PRO A 193 11.95 -1.79 5.27
C PRO A 193 13.20 -2.27 6.05
N ILE A 194 13.08 -2.32 7.37
CA ILE A 194 14.16 -2.77 8.28
C ILE A 194 13.83 -4.17 8.83
N PRO A 195 14.83 -4.99 9.20
CA PRO A 195 14.59 -6.37 9.63
C PRO A 195 13.89 -6.49 10.98
N GLU A 196 14.01 -5.48 11.81
CA GLU A 196 13.38 -5.43 13.13
C GLU A 196 12.92 -4.01 13.43
N PHE A 197 11.69 -3.87 13.88
CA PHE A 197 11.14 -2.61 14.31
C PHE A 197 11.16 -2.48 15.83
N ARG A 198 10.73 -1.35 16.34
CA ARG A 198 10.70 -0.99 17.75
C ARG A 198 10.22 -2.14 18.65
N GLY A 199 11.00 -2.44 19.70
CA GLY A 199 10.62 -3.45 20.70
C GLY A 199 10.78 -4.91 20.26
N GLY A 200 11.63 -5.17 19.26
CA GLY A 200 11.94 -6.53 18.79
C GLY A 200 10.91 -7.08 17.82
N VAL A 201 10.06 -6.24 17.21
CA VAL A 201 9.05 -6.70 16.25
C VAL A 201 9.73 -7.07 14.93
N PRO A 202 9.73 -8.34 14.51
CA PRO A 202 10.37 -8.74 13.28
C PRO A 202 9.61 -8.22 12.04
N ARG A 203 10.35 -7.93 10.99
CA ARG A 203 9.86 -7.51 9.68
C ARG A 203 10.40 -8.44 8.61
N ILE A 204 9.57 -8.89 7.70
CA ILE A 204 9.96 -9.89 6.68
C ILE A 204 9.79 -9.43 5.24
N MET A 205 9.08 -8.33 4.98
CA MET A 205 8.92 -7.73 3.65
C MET A 205 9.87 -6.53 3.48
N ASN A 206 11.17 -6.74 3.72
CA ASN A 206 12.18 -5.69 3.87
C ASN A 206 13.36 -5.78 2.89
N SER A 207 13.27 -6.67 1.91
CA SER A 207 14.28 -6.82 0.84
C SER A 207 13.65 -7.36 -0.44
N VAL A 208 14.34 -7.22 -1.57
CA VAL A 208 13.89 -7.75 -2.87
C VAL A 208 13.74 -9.27 -2.83
N GLU A 209 14.67 -9.97 -2.17
CA GLU A 209 14.66 -11.42 -2.01
C GLU A 209 13.44 -11.89 -1.19
N SER A 210 12.98 -11.08 -0.25
CA SER A 210 11.74 -11.36 0.50
C SER A 210 10.53 -11.39 -0.42
N PHE A 211 10.45 -10.51 -1.41
CA PHE A 211 9.37 -10.52 -2.40
C PHE A 211 9.50 -11.68 -3.39
N GLU A 212 10.70 -12.05 -3.80
CA GLU A 212 10.92 -13.27 -4.59
C GLU A 212 10.49 -14.53 -3.82
N LYS A 213 10.80 -14.58 -2.52
CA LYS A 213 10.33 -15.65 -1.64
C LYS A 213 8.80 -15.65 -1.51
N LEU A 214 8.18 -14.47 -1.32
CA LEU A 214 6.74 -14.32 -1.21
C LEU A 214 5.99 -14.90 -2.41
N ILE A 215 6.35 -14.49 -3.62
CA ILE A 215 5.66 -14.94 -4.85
C ILE A 215 5.83 -16.44 -5.13
N ASN A 216 6.85 -17.06 -4.53
CA ASN A 216 7.12 -18.50 -4.61
C ASN A 216 6.63 -19.28 -3.38
N LEU A 217 6.14 -18.60 -2.35
CA LEU A 217 5.72 -19.24 -1.09
C LEU A 217 4.49 -20.12 -1.27
N VAL A 218 3.51 -19.62 -2.03
CA VAL A 218 2.34 -20.36 -2.53
C VAL A 218 2.19 -20.02 -4.01
N LYS A 219 2.19 -21.05 -4.85
CA LYS A 219 2.10 -20.88 -6.31
C LYS A 219 0.67 -20.46 -6.68
N SER A 220 0.50 -19.20 -7.02
CA SER A 220 -0.74 -18.61 -7.51
C SER A 220 -0.43 -17.36 -8.32
N GLU A 221 -1.16 -17.17 -9.41
CA GLU A 221 -1.10 -15.90 -10.15
C GLU A 221 -1.77 -14.75 -9.39
N HIS A 222 -2.58 -15.06 -8.39
CA HIS A 222 -3.21 -14.06 -7.53
C HIS A 222 -2.31 -13.60 -6.36
N ASN A 223 -1.14 -14.23 -6.15
CA ASN A 223 -0.16 -13.84 -5.14
C ASN A 223 0.87 -12.89 -5.75
N GLY A 224 0.82 -11.61 -5.39
CA GLY A 224 1.68 -10.59 -5.96
C GLY A 224 2.03 -9.44 -5.02
N ILE A 225 2.39 -8.32 -5.61
CA ILE A 225 3.16 -7.26 -4.97
C ILE A 225 2.52 -5.90 -5.22
N THR A 226 2.51 -5.07 -4.18
CA THR A 226 2.46 -3.62 -4.31
C THR A 226 3.90 -3.10 -4.38
N PHE A 227 4.29 -2.56 -5.52
CA PHE A 227 5.62 -2.02 -5.73
C PHE A 227 5.68 -0.56 -5.27
N CYS A 228 6.00 -0.33 -4.00
CA CYS A 228 6.19 1.02 -3.47
C CYS A 228 7.61 1.51 -3.79
N MET A 229 7.73 2.44 -4.75
CA MET A 229 9.03 2.96 -5.24
C MET A 229 9.94 3.39 -4.10
N GLY A 230 9.43 4.19 -3.16
CA GLY A 230 10.24 4.67 -2.04
C GLY A 230 10.77 3.54 -1.15
N ASN A 231 9.99 2.49 -0.88
CA ASN A 231 10.48 1.34 -0.11
C ASN A 231 11.50 0.52 -0.89
N PHE A 232 11.25 0.23 -2.18
CA PHE A 232 12.21 -0.48 -3.00
C PHE A 232 13.50 0.30 -3.19
N THR A 233 13.44 1.63 -3.30
CA THR A 233 14.63 2.51 -3.31
C THR A 233 15.47 2.40 -2.03
N LEU A 234 14.85 2.08 -0.89
CA LEU A 234 15.57 1.83 0.37
C LEU A 234 16.10 0.39 0.48
N MET A 235 15.66 -0.53 -0.39
CA MET A 235 16.08 -1.94 -0.40
C MET A 235 17.15 -2.23 -1.45
N THR A 236 17.17 -1.50 -2.57
CA THR A 236 18.07 -1.76 -3.71
C THR A 236 18.45 -0.47 -4.42
N ASP A 237 19.65 -0.45 -5.02
CA ASP A 237 20.08 0.63 -5.91
C ASP A 237 19.62 0.40 -7.37
N ASP A 238 19.11 -0.80 -7.71
CA ASP A 238 18.58 -1.16 -9.03
C ASP A 238 17.05 -1.34 -9.00
N VAL A 239 16.33 -0.23 -8.83
CA VAL A 239 14.86 -0.22 -8.86
C VAL A 239 14.32 -0.59 -10.25
N PRO A 240 14.84 -0.06 -11.39
CA PRO A 240 14.37 -0.44 -12.72
C PRO A 240 14.55 -1.93 -13.04
N GLY A 241 15.72 -2.51 -12.71
CA GLY A 241 15.97 -3.94 -12.88
C GLY A 241 15.06 -4.80 -12.01
N THR A 242 14.74 -4.31 -10.80
CA THR A 242 13.80 -4.99 -9.90
C THR A 242 12.37 -4.96 -10.46
N VAL A 243 11.93 -3.85 -11.05
CA VAL A 243 10.64 -3.78 -11.78
C VAL A 243 10.60 -4.82 -12.89
N ARG A 244 11.64 -4.89 -13.76
CA ARG A 244 11.73 -5.87 -14.85
C ARG A 244 11.68 -7.32 -14.37
N ARG A 245 12.30 -7.59 -13.22
CA ARG A 245 12.39 -8.93 -12.63
C ARG A 245 11.08 -9.40 -12.00
N LEU A 246 10.34 -8.49 -11.36
CA LEU A 246 9.11 -8.80 -10.61
C LEU A 246 7.82 -8.47 -11.36
N ARG A 247 7.90 -7.87 -12.55
CA ARG A 247 6.80 -7.26 -13.33
C ARG A 247 5.53 -8.10 -13.41
N ASP A 248 5.65 -9.42 -13.61
CA ASP A 248 4.50 -10.31 -13.80
C ASP A 248 3.68 -10.52 -12.51
N ARG A 249 4.19 -10.02 -11.39
CA ARG A 249 3.57 -10.10 -10.06
C ARG A 249 3.31 -8.75 -9.42
N ILE A 250 3.58 -7.65 -10.12
CA ILE A 250 3.29 -6.30 -9.63
C ILE A 250 1.87 -5.94 -10.06
N TYR A 251 0.95 -5.85 -9.11
CA TYR A 251 -0.46 -5.52 -9.37
C TYR A 251 -0.80 -4.07 -9.04
N PHE A 252 0.03 -3.42 -8.25
CA PHE A 252 -0.14 -2.03 -7.88
C PHE A 252 1.21 -1.34 -7.67
N VAL A 253 1.31 -0.07 -8.08
CA VAL A 253 2.55 0.71 -7.96
C VAL A 253 2.29 2.00 -7.20
N HIS A 254 3.11 2.26 -6.19
CA HIS A 254 3.15 3.53 -5.47
C HIS A 254 4.34 4.36 -5.92
N PHE A 255 4.07 5.58 -6.36
CA PHE A 255 5.11 6.56 -6.67
C PHE A 255 5.32 7.50 -5.52
N ARG A 256 6.46 7.42 -4.90
CA ARG A 256 7.07 8.39 -3.98
C ARG A 256 8.57 8.31 -4.08
N ASP A 257 9.26 9.33 -3.61
CA ASP A 257 10.71 9.40 -3.67
C ASP A 257 11.29 9.75 -2.30
N VAL A 258 12.52 9.29 -2.03
CA VAL A 258 13.16 9.39 -0.73
C VAL A 258 14.65 9.70 -0.87
N LYS A 259 15.26 10.30 0.18
CA LYS A 259 16.70 10.43 0.37
C LYS A 259 17.13 9.74 1.66
N GLY A 260 18.29 9.08 1.62
CA GLY A 260 18.87 8.37 2.76
C GLY A 260 18.89 6.86 2.56
N ASP A 261 18.88 6.12 3.64
CA ASP A 261 18.86 4.66 3.68
C ASP A 261 17.70 4.15 4.56
N LYS A 262 17.50 2.84 4.62
CA LYS A 262 16.38 2.25 5.36
C LYS A 262 16.36 2.54 6.87
N TYR A 263 17.47 2.95 7.45
CA TYR A 263 17.58 3.30 8.88
C TYR A 263 17.44 4.80 9.15
N ASN A 264 17.71 5.62 8.12
CA ASN A 264 17.58 7.07 8.23
C ASN A 264 17.25 7.68 6.86
N PHE A 265 15.99 8.05 6.65
CA PHE A 265 15.54 8.66 5.41
C PHE A 265 14.55 9.79 5.64
N VAL A 266 14.45 10.64 4.64
CA VAL A 266 13.39 11.64 4.52
C VAL A 266 12.67 11.45 3.18
N GLU A 267 11.38 11.72 3.16
CA GLU A 267 10.60 11.81 1.94
C GLU A 267 10.93 13.13 1.22
N THR A 268 10.75 13.14 -0.09
CA THR A 268 11.10 14.31 -0.91
C THR A 268 9.96 14.68 -1.83
N LEU A 269 10.04 15.85 -2.42
CA LEU A 269 9.25 16.11 -3.62
C LEU A 269 9.64 15.09 -4.68
N ILE A 270 8.65 14.61 -5.44
CA ILE A 270 8.89 13.59 -6.47
C ILE A 270 9.94 14.05 -7.48
N GLY A 271 10.92 13.21 -7.77
CA GLY A 271 12.05 13.51 -8.64
C GLY A 271 13.23 14.21 -7.96
N GLU A 272 13.16 14.50 -6.66
CA GLU A 272 14.24 15.07 -5.88
C GLU A 272 14.93 14.07 -4.93
N GLY A 273 14.46 12.83 -4.92
CA GLY A 273 15.05 11.73 -4.16
C GLY A 273 16.20 11.04 -4.89
N LYS A 274 16.41 9.76 -4.58
CA LYS A 274 17.49 8.99 -5.21
C LYS A 274 17.00 7.97 -6.24
N THR A 275 15.69 7.86 -6.48
CA THR A 275 15.12 6.89 -7.42
C THR A 275 15.31 7.39 -8.85
N ASP A 276 15.84 6.54 -9.74
CA ASP A 276 15.75 6.80 -11.18
C ASP A 276 14.33 6.52 -11.68
N LEU A 277 13.47 7.54 -11.53
CA LEU A 277 12.05 7.45 -11.90
C LEU A 277 11.86 7.32 -13.41
N VAL A 278 12.78 7.85 -14.22
CA VAL A 278 12.70 7.76 -15.69
C VAL A 278 12.92 6.33 -16.12
N GLU A 279 13.98 5.69 -15.65
CA GLU A 279 14.27 4.28 -15.98
C GLU A 279 13.27 3.32 -15.32
N ALA A 280 12.73 3.63 -14.13
CA ALA A 280 11.65 2.86 -13.54
C ALA A 280 10.37 2.92 -14.39
N ALA A 281 9.97 4.11 -14.87
CA ALA A 281 8.84 4.27 -15.78
C ALA A 281 9.08 3.57 -17.12
N ARG A 282 10.32 3.62 -17.65
CA ARG A 282 10.72 2.89 -18.86
C ARG A 282 10.56 1.39 -18.67
N ALA A 283 11.08 0.83 -17.57
CA ALA A 283 10.96 -0.58 -17.25
C ALA A 283 9.49 -1.05 -17.19
N MET A 284 8.59 -0.21 -16.67
CA MET A 284 7.16 -0.48 -16.68
C MET A 284 6.58 -0.48 -18.10
N LEU A 285 6.97 0.48 -18.94
CA LEU A 285 6.42 0.65 -20.29
C LEU A 285 7.03 -0.28 -21.33
N GLU A 286 8.14 -0.97 -21.06
CA GLU A 286 8.75 -1.93 -21.98
C GLU A 286 7.83 -3.11 -22.30
N ILE A 287 6.90 -3.45 -21.43
CA ILE A 287 5.96 -4.56 -21.58
C ILE A 287 4.52 -4.04 -21.78
N ASP A 288 3.71 -4.87 -22.41
CA ASP A 288 2.26 -4.64 -22.52
C ASP A 288 1.58 -5.23 -21.27
N HIS A 289 1.50 -4.42 -20.24
CA HIS A 289 0.87 -4.76 -18.97
C HIS A 289 -0.04 -3.62 -18.51
N GLU A 290 -1.12 -3.96 -17.81
CA GLU A 290 -2.02 -2.99 -17.20
C GLU A 290 -1.47 -2.59 -15.83
N TRP A 291 -1.04 -1.35 -15.70
CA TRP A 291 -0.47 -0.83 -14.47
C TRP A 291 -1.48 0.06 -13.74
N TYR A 292 -1.87 -0.34 -12.52
CA TYR A 292 -2.49 0.58 -11.58
C TYR A 292 -1.40 1.35 -10.83
N VAL A 293 -1.48 2.67 -10.89
CA VAL A 293 -0.46 3.57 -10.34
C VAL A 293 -1.13 4.64 -9.50
N ARG A 294 -0.66 4.83 -8.27
CA ARG A 294 -1.01 6.00 -7.46
C ARG A 294 0.23 6.72 -6.96
N ILE A 295 0.05 7.97 -6.58
CA ILE A 295 1.04 8.62 -5.71
C ILE A 295 0.92 8.01 -4.31
N ASP A 296 2.00 8.02 -3.56
CA ASP A 296 1.99 7.62 -2.15
C ASP A 296 2.11 8.88 -1.28
N HIS A 297 3.18 9.04 -0.52
CA HIS A 297 3.37 10.24 0.26
C HIS A 297 3.90 11.39 -0.61
N ALA A 298 3.39 12.59 -0.34
CA ALA A 298 3.85 13.81 -0.96
C ALA A 298 4.12 14.88 0.12
N PRO A 299 5.02 15.84 -0.13
CA PRO A 299 5.24 16.96 0.79
C PRO A 299 3.96 17.76 1.03
N THR A 300 3.85 18.34 2.22
CA THR A 300 2.85 19.36 2.53
C THR A 300 3.38 20.70 2.03
N LEU A 301 2.67 21.32 1.09
CA LEU A 301 3.02 22.60 0.50
C LEU A 301 2.33 23.76 1.23
N GLU A 302 2.82 24.98 1.02
CA GLU A 302 2.18 26.19 1.55
C GLU A 302 0.73 26.31 1.08
N GLY A 303 -0.17 26.60 2.00
CA GLY A 303 -1.61 26.68 1.73
C GLY A 303 -2.33 25.33 1.66
N ASP A 304 -1.65 24.23 1.92
CA ASP A 304 -2.26 22.90 1.94
C ASP A 304 -3.18 22.73 3.16
N THR A 305 -4.25 21.95 2.97
CA THR A 305 -5.13 21.56 4.09
C THR A 305 -4.58 20.30 4.75
N GLU A 306 -4.31 20.36 6.04
CA GLU A 306 -3.87 19.20 6.80
C GLU A 306 -5.01 18.18 6.99
N LEU A 307 -4.81 16.97 6.49
CA LEU A 307 -5.74 15.84 6.63
C LEU A 307 -5.46 14.97 7.85
N GLY A 308 -4.50 15.35 8.68
CA GLY A 308 -4.09 14.60 9.88
C GLY A 308 -3.22 13.36 9.58
N ALA A 309 -2.93 13.09 8.31
CA ALA A 309 -2.03 12.03 7.88
C ALA A 309 -0.86 12.64 7.10
N ALA A 310 0.36 12.56 7.66
CA ALA A 310 1.56 13.08 7.02
C ALA A 310 1.73 12.45 5.62
N GLY A 311 2.00 13.29 4.62
CA GLY A 311 2.18 12.84 3.25
C GLY A 311 0.90 12.75 2.41
N TYR A 312 -0.28 13.03 2.97
CA TYR A 312 -1.55 12.87 2.24
C TYR A 312 -2.34 14.15 2.02
N ASN A 313 -1.71 15.32 2.19
CA ASN A 313 -2.33 16.61 1.91
C ASN A 313 -2.51 16.84 0.39
N TYR A 314 -3.37 17.76 -0.01
CA TYR A 314 -3.92 17.81 -1.37
C TYR A 314 -2.94 18.35 -2.42
N LEU A 315 -2.24 19.46 -2.14
CA LEU A 315 -1.45 20.18 -3.15
C LEU A 315 -0.23 19.36 -3.58
N GLY A 316 0.50 18.78 -2.62
CA GLY A 316 1.64 17.92 -2.92
C GLY A 316 1.25 16.69 -3.73
N ARG A 317 0.07 16.11 -3.45
CA ARG A 317 -0.49 14.99 -4.22
C ARG A 317 -0.81 15.41 -5.65
N LEU A 318 -1.45 16.56 -5.85
CA LEU A 318 -1.75 17.07 -7.20
C LEU A 318 -0.50 17.35 -8.02
N TYR A 319 0.52 17.95 -7.41
CA TYR A 319 1.83 18.14 -8.06
C TYR A 319 2.41 16.79 -8.51
N THR A 320 2.43 15.81 -7.60
CA THR A 320 3.00 14.49 -7.88
C THR A 320 2.23 13.74 -8.97
N ILE A 321 0.88 13.82 -9.00
CA ILE A 321 0.06 13.27 -10.07
C ILE A 321 0.45 13.90 -11.42
N GLY A 322 0.59 15.22 -11.48
CA GLY A 322 1.00 15.92 -12.70
C GLY A 322 2.39 15.47 -13.18
N TYR A 323 3.34 15.37 -12.25
CA TYR A 323 4.71 14.92 -12.52
C TYR A 323 4.73 13.50 -13.12
N ILE A 324 4.12 12.51 -12.47
CA ILE A 324 4.17 11.13 -12.95
C ILE A 324 3.41 10.94 -14.26
N LYS A 325 2.33 11.68 -14.50
CA LYS A 325 1.63 11.68 -15.80
C LYS A 325 2.53 12.24 -16.90
N GLY A 326 3.21 13.34 -16.65
CA GLY A 326 4.20 13.91 -17.56
C GLY A 326 5.35 12.95 -17.84
N LEU A 327 5.88 12.31 -16.79
CA LEU A 327 6.94 11.31 -16.88
C LEU A 327 6.54 10.14 -17.80
N PHE A 328 5.40 9.50 -17.55
CA PHE A 328 4.92 8.40 -18.39
C PHE A 328 4.66 8.84 -19.83
N THR A 329 4.11 10.04 -20.04
CA THR A 329 3.89 10.58 -21.38
C THR A 329 5.19 10.78 -22.14
N ALA A 330 6.23 11.33 -21.48
CA ALA A 330 7.53 11.55 -22.07
C ALA A 330 8.23 10.24 -22.42
N VAL A 331 8.24 9.28 -21.49
CA VAL A 331 8.87 7.96 -21.71
C VAL A 331 8.14 7.16 -22.78
N ALA A 332 6.80 7.18 -22.80
CA ALA A 332 6.02 6.50 -23.84
C ALA A 332 6.36 7.01 -25.24
N ARG A 333 6.49 8.33 -25.41
CA ARG A 333 6.92 8.92 -26.70
C ARG A 333 8.32 8.50 -27.13
N GLN A 334 9.25 8.30 -26.18
CA GLN A 334 10.59 7.81 -26.47
C GLN A 334 10.59 6.31 -26.89
N LEU A 335 9.57 5.57 -26.49
CA LEU A 335 9.39 4.16 -26.82
C LEU A 335 8.44 3.93 -28.01
N ASP A 336 7.99 5.00 -28.69
CA ASP A 336 7.00 4.95 -29.78
C ASP A 336 5.68 4.23 -29.39
N LYS A 337 5.21 4.47 -28.14
CA LYS A 337 4.02 3.84 -27.51
C LYS A 337 2.92 4.83 -27.17
#